data_89b4e3f71f804e8a94aa37f60bc8edb6
#
_entry.id   89b4e3f71f804e8a94aa37f60bc8edb6
#
_cell.length_a   1.000
_cell.length_b   1.000
_cell.length_c   1.000
_cell.angle_alpha   90.00
_cell.angle_beta   90.00
_cell.angle_gamma   90.00
#
_symmetry.space_group_name_H-M   'P 1'
#
loop_
_entity.id
_entity.type
_entity.pdbx_description
1 polymer ?
#
loop_
_entity_poly.entity_id
_entity_poly.type
_entity_poly.pdbx_seq_one_letter_code
_entity_poly.pdbx_strand_id
1 'polypeptide(L)'
;MANYPDEKGVVKFNIRIATPPPRSTGIVPGQMSSYVFSLKPGDKITVYGPFGEFFAKDTANEMVFIGGGAGMAPMRSHIFDQLKRLKSDRKISFWYGARSLRECFYDDDYDMLASENENFDWHLALSDPQPEDDWNGLTGFIHNVLF
;
A
#
# COMPACT_ATOMS: atom_id res chain seq x y z
N MET A 1 0.85 -1.53 -8.84
CA MET A 1 1.53 -2.79 -8.51
C MET A 1 2.19 -2.65 -7.15
N ALA A 2 2.19 -3.72 -6.36
CA ALA A 2 2.79 -3.74 -5.02
C ALA A 2 4.14 -4.47 -4.97
N ASN A 3 4.43 -5.32 -5.96
CA ASN A 3 5.71 -6.01 -6.06
C ASN A 3 6.81 -5.11 -6.64
N TYR A 4 8.04 -5.34 -6.21
CA TYR A 4 9.23 -4.69 -6.78
C TYR A 4 9.91 -5.58 -7.84
N PRO A 5 10.88 -5.08 -8.64
CA PRO A 5 11.39 -5.78 -9.81
C PRO A 5 11.98 -7.17 -9.58
N ASP A 6 12.48 -7.48 -8.37
CA ASP A 6 13.07 -8.79 -8.09
C ASP A 6 12.05 -9.85 -7.62
N GLU A 7 10.81 -9.47 -7.35
CA GLU A 7 9.69 -10.42 -7.16
C GLU A 7 9.21 -10.94 -8.52
N LYS A 8 10.06 -11.72 -9.20
CA LYS A 8 9.82 -12.20 -10.56
C LYS A 8 8.75 -13.28 -10.63
N GLY A 9 8.05 -13.34 -11.77
CA GLY A 9 7.02 -14.36 -12.04
C GLY A 9 5.67 -14.08 -11.41
N VAL A 10 5.51 -12.98 -10.70
CA VAL A 10 4.24 -12.55 -10.09
C VAL A 10 3.98 -11.06 -10.34
N VAL A 11 2.71 -10.70 -10.39
CA VAL A 11 2.26 -9.31 -10.35
C VAL A 11 1.27 -9.17 -9.20
N LYS A 12 1.59 -8.31 -8.23
CA LYS A 12 0.76 -8.07 -7.05
C LYS A 12 -0.03 -6.79 -7.22
N PHE A 13 -1.34 -6.88 -7.03
CA PHE A 13 -2.24 -5.72 -7.04
C PHE A 13 -3.00 -5.65 -5.73
N ASN A 14 -3.14 -4.44 -5.19
CA ASN A 14 -4.09 -4.15 -4.13
C ASN A 14 -5.33 -3.55 -4.79
N ILE A 15 -6.44 -4.25 -4.72
CA ILE A 15 -7.68 -3.86 -5.38
C ILE A 15 -8.79 -3.83 -4.33
N ARG A 16 -9.40 -2.68 -4.18
CA ARG A 16 -10.60 -2.52 -3.37
C ARG A 16 -11.84 -2.66 -4.25
N ILE A 17 -12.81 -3.44 -3.78
CA ILE A 17 -14.09 -3.49 -4.47
C ILE A 17 -14.79 -2.13 -4.36
N ALA A 18 -15.18 -1.58 -5.48
CA ALA A 18 -15.91 -0.32 -5.54
C ALA A 18 -17.42 -0.61 -5.39
N THR A 19 -17.91 -0.52 -4.17
CA THR A 19 -19.34 -0.61 -3.87
C THR A 19 -19.99 0.77 -3.94
N PRO A 20 -21.29 0.86 -4.34
CA PRO A 20 -22.02 2.11 -4.24
C PRO A 20 -22.01 2.67 -2.82
N PRO A 21 -21.97 3.99 -2.64
CA PRO A 21 -22.10 4.58 -1.32
C PRO A 21 -23.38 4.14 -0.61
N PRO A 22 -23.36 3.98 0.72
CA PRO A 22 -24.57 3.66 1.47
C PRO A 22 -25.72 4.61 1.14
N ARG A 23 -26.93 4.07 1.00
CA ARG A 23 -28.15 4.83 0.67
C ARG A 23 -28.17 5.51 -0.70
N SER A 24 -27.23 5.22 -1.59
CA SER A 24 -27.29 5.68 -2.98
C SER A 24 -28.24 4.81 -3.79
N THR A 25 -29.01 5.43 -4.71
CA THR A 25 -29.88 4.74 -5.67
C THR A 25 -29.37 4.96 -7.09
N GLY A 26 -29.43 3.92 -7.92
CA GLY A 26 -29.06 4.01 -9.33
C GLY A 26 -27.54 4.02 -9.61
N ILE A 27 -26.69 3.91 -8.61
CA ILE A 27 -25.24 3.77 -8.81
C ILE A 27 -24.90 2.28 -8.92
N VAL A 28 -24.31 1.90 -10.05
CA VAL A 28 -23.81 0.53 -10.26
C VAL A 28 -22.45 0.32 -9.60
N PRO A 29 -22.17 -0.91 -9.09
CA PRO A 29 -20.84 -1.26 -8.60
C PRO A 29 -19.77 -1.07 -9.67
N GLY A 30 -18.53 -0.86 -9.23
CA GLY A 30 -17.38 -0.72 -10.13
C GLY A 30 -17.19 -1.99 -10.97
N GLN A 31 -17.27 -1.87 -12.30
CA GLN A 31 -17.25 -3.01 -13.21
C GLN A 31 -15.94 -3.83 -13.09
N MET A 32 -14.78 -3.17 -13.17
CA MET A 32 -13.49 -3.86 -13.12
C MET A 32 -13.22 -4.50 -11.75
N SER A 33 -13.49 -3.80 -10.66
CA SER A 33 -13.30 -4.37 -9.33
C SER A 33 -14.23 -5.56 -9.10
N SER A 34 -15.49 -5.48 -9.51
CA SER A 34 -16.43 -6.59 -9.43
C SER A 34 -15.98 -7.78 -10.29
N TYR A 35 -15.49 -7.53 -11.49
CA TYR A 35 -14.93 -8.57 -12.35
C TYR A 35 -13.73 -9.28 -11.68
N VAL A 36 -12.75 -8.51 -11.16
CA VAL A 36 -11.59 -9.09 -10.49
C VAL A 36 -12.00 -9.94 -9.29
N PHE A 37 -12.96 -9.46 -8.48
CA PHE A 37 -13.47 -10.22 -7.33
C PHE A 37 -14.31 -11.44 -7.71
N SER A 38 -14.77 -11.56 -8.95
CA SER A 38 -15.46 -12.77 -9.45
C SER A 38 -14.50 -13.87 -9.92
N LEU A 39 -13.22 -13.55 -10.13
CA LEU A 39 -12.21 -14.50 -10.59
C LEU A 39 -11.89 -15.52 -9.52
N LYS A 40 -11.54 -16.72 -9.98
CA LYS A 40 -11.10 -17.83 -9.14
C LYS A 40 -9.64 -18.15 -9.42
N PRO A 41 -8.93 -18.76 -8.46
CA PRO A 41 -7.57 -19.25 -8.72
C PRO A 41 -7.53 -20.16 -9.96
N GLY A 42 -6.63 -19.85 -10.89
CA GLY A 42 -6.51 -20.53 -12.17
C GLY A 42 -7.16 -19.82 -13.36
N ASP A 43 -8.02 -18.85 -13.13
CA ASP A 43 -8.59 -18.05 -14.21
C ASP A 43 -7.50 -17.19 -14.88
N LYS A 44 -7.61 -17.05 -16.20
CA LYS A 44 -6.67 -16.26 -16.99
C LYS A 44 -7.25 -14.90 -17.29
N ILE A 45 -6.43 -13.85 -17.06
CA ILE A 45 -6.76 -12.49 -17.42
C ILE A 45 -5.68 -11.89 -18.30
N THR A 46 -6.05 -10.98 -19.18
CA THR A 46 -5.09 -10.21 -19.96
C THR A 46 -4.83 -8.88 -19.26
N VAL A 47 -3.56 -8.58 -19.00
CA VAL A 47 -3.12 -7.35 -18.36
C VAL A 47 -2.17 -6.63 -19.32
N TYR A 48 -2.36 -5.33 -19.48
CA TYR A 48 -1.49 -4.45 -20.24
C TYR A 48 -0.71 -3.53 -19.32
N GLY A 49 0.55 -3.29 -19.63
CA GLY A 49 1.41 -2.38 -18.87
C GLY A 49 2.87 -2.84 -18.85
N PRO A 50 3.69 -2.32 -17.95
CA PRO A 50 3.33 -1.27 -16.98
C PRO A 50 3.13 0.09 -17.61
N PHE A 51 2.24 0.90 -17.02
CA PHE A 51 2.01 2.29 -17.41
C PHE A 51 2.26 3.22 -16.21
N GLY A 52 2.51 4.49 -16.49
CA GLY A 52 2.70 5.55 -15.50
C GLY A 52 4.17 5.91 -15.28
N GLU A 53 4.38 7.04 -14.60
CA GLU A 53 5.69 7.67 -14.39
C GLU A 53 5.95 7.97 -12.90
N PHE A 54 5.37 7.18 -12.00
CA PHE A 54 5.60 7.34 -10.58
C PHE A 54 6.83 6.56 -10.15
N PHE A 55 7.97 7.24 -10.16
CA PHE A 55 9.27 6.68 -9.81
C PHE A 55 9.88 7.41 -8.60
N ALA A 56 10.70 6.69 -7.83
CA ALA A 56 11.55 7.33 -6.83
C ALA A 56 12.55 8.25 -7.53
N LYS A 57 12.70 9.48 -7.02
CA LYS A 57 13.63 10.45 -7.59
C LYS A 57 15.07 10.02 -7.32
N ASP A 58 15.91 10.15 -8.33
CA ASP A 58 17.36 9.92 -8.23
C ASP A 58 18.05 11.14 -7.58
N THR A 59 18.02 11.15 -6.25
CA THR A 59 18.64 12.21 -5.42
C THR A 59 19.23 11.57 -4.17
N ALA A 60 20.11 12.30 -3.47
CA ALA A 60 20.66 11.88 -2.17
C ALA A 60 19.77 12.27 -0.97
N ASN A 61 18.63 12.94 -1.20
CA ASN A 61 17.75 13.39 -0.13
C ASN A 61 17.00 12.21 0.52
N GLU A 62 16.57 12.40 1.76
CA GLU A 62 15.67 11.42 2.40
C GLU A 62 14.39 11.23 1.59
N MET A 63 13.78 10.08 1.76
CA MET A 63 12.52 9.73 1.10
C MET A 63 11.42 9.61 2.14
N VAL A 64 10.34 10.35 1.93
CA VAL A 64 9.12 10.24 2.72
C VAL A 64 8.02 9.66 1.82
N PHE A 65 7.58 8.45 2.13
CA PHE A 65 6.46 7.81 1.44
C PHE A 65 5.19 7.98 2.27
N ILE A 66 4.11 8.38 1.62
CA ILE A 66 2.80 8.54 2.26
C ILE A 66 1.79 7.73 1.44
N GLY A 67 1.17 6.75 2.07
CA GLY A 67 0.19 5.87 1.42
C GLY A 67 -1.04 5.66 2.28
N GLY A 68 -2.21 5.53 1.63
CA GLY A 68 -3.46 5.24 2.32
C GLY A 68 -4.28 4.18 1.60
N GLY A 69 -4.83 3.23 2.35
CA GLY A 69 -5.61 2.14 1.80
C GLY A 69 -4.89 1.41 0.67
N ALA A 70 -5.56 1.18 -0.47
CA ALA A 70 -4.95 0.52 -1.63
C ALA A 70 -3.82 1.32 -2.28
N GLY A 71 -3.74 2.65 -2.03
CA GLY A 71 -2.67 3.52 -2.53
C GLY A 71 -1.30 3.24 -1.94
N MET A 72 -1.21 2.41 -0.89
CA MET A 72 0.06 1.94 -0.35
C MET A 72 0.81 0.99 -1.31
N ALA A 73 0.13 0.40 -2.30
CA ALA A 73 0.76 -0.58 -3.20
C ALA A 73 2.02 -0.07 -3.90
N PRO A 74 2.03 1.10 -4.57
CA PRO A 74 3.26 1.62 -5.16
C PRO A 74 4.31 1.99 -4.12
N MET A 75 3.93 2.39 -2.90
CA MET A 75 4.88 2.68 -1.82
C MET A 75 5.65 1.42 -1.43
N ARG A 76 4.95 0.28 -1.26
CA ARG A 76 5.60 -1.01 -1.02
C ARG A 76 6.61 -1.33 -2.12
N SER A 77 6.21 -1.19 -3.38
CA SER A 77 7.11 -1.45 -4.52
C SER A 77 8.39 -0.61 -4.43
N HIS A 78 8.26 0.70 -4.17
CA HIS A 78 9.42 1.60 -4.05
C HIS A 78 10.29 1.28 -2.84
N ILE A 79 9.70 1.07 -1.67
CA ILE A 79 10.44 0.80 -0.44
C ILE A 79 11.26 -0.49 -0.58
N PHE A 80 10.63 -1.56 -1.06
CA PHE A 80 11.35 -2.81 -1.31
C PHE A 80 12.45 -2.66 -2.36
N ASP A 81 12.19 -1.92 -3.43
CA ASP A 81 13.19 -1.66 -4.47
C ASP A 81 14.39 -0.91 -3.91
N GLN A 82 14.15 0.15 -3.14
CA GLN A 82 15.21 0.93 -2.51
C GLN A 82 16.04 0.11 -1.51
N LEU A 83 15.38 -0.64 -0.63
CA LEU A 83 16.07 -1.35 0.45
C LEU A 83 16.65 -2.70 0.01
N LYS A 84 15.90 -3.50 -0.76
CA LYS A 84 16.32 -4.87 -1.11
C LYS A 84 17.18 -4.93 -2.37
N ARG A 85 16.80 -4.22 -3.45
CA ARG A 85 17.50 -4.29 -4.74
C ARG A 85 18.60 -3.25 -4.85
N LEU A 86 18.29 -1.98 -4.60
CA LEU A 86 19.24 -0.88 -4.76
C LEU A 86 20.16 -0.69 -3.55
N LYS A 87 19.82 -1.28 -2.39
CA LYS A 87 20.60 -1.14 -1.16
C LYS A 87 20.89 0.31 -0.81
N SER A 88 19.88 1.16 -0.95
CA SER A 88 19.97 2.59 -0.68
C SER A 88 20.33 2.86 0.78
N ASP A 89 21.27 3.74 1.02
CA ASP A 89 21.65 4.25 2.34
C ASP A 89 20.85 5.50 2.75
N ARG A 90 19.94 5.97 1.87
CA ARG A 90 19.07 7.11 2.15
C ARG A 90 18.15 6.80 3.30
N LYS A 91 17.90 7.80 4.15
CA LYS A 91 16.84 7.70 5.15
C LYS A 91 15.48 7.58 4.45
N ILE A 92 14.69 6.61 4.86
CA ILE A 92 13.37 6.32 4.28
C ILE A 92 12.37 6.25 5.43
N SER A 93 11.32 7.04 5.37
CA SER A 93 10.18 6.93 6.27
C SER A 93 8.90 6.64 5.49
N PHE A 94 8.07 5.73 6.02
CA PHE A 94 6.79 5.39 5.44
C PHE A 94 5.64 5.69 6.39
N TRP A 95 4.73 6.56 5.96
CA TRP A 95 3.54 6.95 6.69
C TRP A 95 2.32 6.31 6.05
N TYR A 96 1.76 5.32 6.75
CA TYR A 96 0.68 4.50 6.25
C TYR A 96 -0.64 4.80 6.98
N GLY A 97 -1.67 5.17 6.21
CA GLY A 97 -3.02 5.38 6.71
C GLY A 97 -3.95 4.23 6.32
N ALA A 98 -4.59 3.61 7.29
CA ALA A 98 -5.66 2.64 7.09
C ALA A 98 -6.91 3.07 7.88
N ARG A 99 -8.06 2.42 7.64
CA ARG A 99 -9.25 2.67 8.47
C ARG A 99 -9.15 1.91 9.78
N SER A 100 -8.86 0.61 9.70
CA SER A 100 -8.69 -0.32 10.81
C SER A 100 -7.58 -1.31 10.49
N LEU A 101 -7.16 -2.13 11.44
CA LEU A 101 -6.14 -3.16 11.19
C LEU A 101 -6.56 -4.17 10.12
N ARG A 102 -7.85 -4.47 9.99
CA ARG A 102 -8.38 -5.34 8.92
C ARG A 102 -8.14 -4.82 7.51
N GLU A 103 -7.92 -3.52 7.35
CA GLU A 103 -7.64 -2.86 6.07
C GLU A 103 -6.15 -2.55 5.89
N CYS A 104 -5.28 -2.97 6.83
CA CYS A 104 -3.83 -2.94 6.66
C CYS A 104 -3.33 -4.06 5.75
N PHE A 105 -2.31 -3.75 4.96
CA PHE A 105 -1.65 -4.70 4.08
C PHE A 105 -0.14 -4.66 4.29
N TYR A 106 0.48 -5.83 4.39
CA TYR A 106 1.94 -5.98 4.42
C TYR A 106 2.64 -5.36 5.65
N ASP A 107 1.94 -5.24 6.77
CA ASP A 107 2.50 -4.76 8.05
C ASP A 107 3.71 -5.60 8.47
N ASP A 108 3.60 -6.92 8.45
CA ASP A 108 4.73 -7.84 8.71
C ASP A 108 5.95 -7.55 7.79
N ASP A 109 5.69 -7.21 6.51
CA ASP A 109 6.75 -6.85 5.55
C ASP A 109 7.50 -5.58 6.00
N TYR A 110 6.77 -4.58 6.53
CA TYR A 110 7.39 -3.32 6.98
C TYR A 110 8.12 -3.48 8.29
N ASP A 111 7.59 -4.27 9.22
CA ASP A 111 8.26 -4.61 10.46
C ASP A 111 9.58 -5.35 10.20
N MET A 112 9.53 -6.33 9.30
CA MET A 112 10.74 -7.02 8.85
C MET A 112 11.76 -6.04 8.27
N LEU A 113 11.34 -5.16 7.34
CA LEU A 113 12.23 -4.19 6.72
C LEU A 113 12.84 -3.22 7.74
N ALA A 114 12.05 -2.75 8.71
CA ALA A 114 12.55 -1.87 9.77
C ALA A 114 13.56 -2.57 10.68
N SER A 115 13.36 -3.86 10.95
CA SER A 115 14.32 -4.66 11.75
C SER A 115 15.64 -4.93 11.03
N GLU A 116 15.63 -4.95 9.69
CA GLU A 116 16.80 -5.28 8.86
C GLU A 116 17.54 -4.03 8.35
N ASN A 117 16.96 -2.82 8.43
CA ASN A 117 17.50 -1.62 7.84
C ASN A 117 17.37 -0.43 8.81
N GLU A 118 18.48 0.00 9.41
CA GLU A 118 18.52 1.12 10.37
C GLU A 118 18.09 2.47 9.74
N ASN A 119 18.14 2.57 8.44
CA ASN A 119 17.74 3.76 7.67
C ASN A 119 16.27 3.77 7.25
N PHE A 120 15.47 2.78 7.71
CA PHE A 120 14.05 2.69 7.42
C PHE A 120 13.21 2.69 8.70
N ASP A 121 12.21 3.53 8.72
CA ASP A 121 11.14 3.51 9.73
C ASP A 121 9.76 3.60 9.07
N TRP A 122 8.72 3.10 9.76
CA TRP A 122 7.35 3.25 9.30
C TRP A 122 6.38 3.54 10.43
N HIS A 123 5.29 4.22 10.10
CA HIS A 123 4.27 4.68 11.04
C HIS A 123 2.89 4.36 10.50
N LEU A 124 2.07 3.71 11.32
CA LEU A 124 0.68 3.40 11.00
C LEU A 124 -0.25 4.34 11.74
N ALA A 125 -1.23 4.89 11.01
CA ALA A 125 -2.33 5.63 11.61
C ALA A 125 -3.67 5.03 11.19
N LEU A 126 -4.57 4.83 12.15
CA LEU A 126 -5.92 4.33 11.90
C LEU A 126 -6.93 5.48 12.00
N SER A 127 -7.73 5.68 10.95
CA SER A 127 -8.74 6.74 10.93
C SER A 127 -10.06 6.34 11.58
N ASP A 128 -10.30 5.03 11.73
CA ASP A 128 -11.53 4.46 12.29
C ASP A 128 -11.21 3.11 12.95
N PRO A 129 -10.32 3.11 14.01
CA PRO A 129 -9.97 1.88 14.70
C PRO A 129 -11.21 1.25 15.33
N GLN A 130 -11.34 -0.06 15.18
CA GLN A 130 -12.44 -0.82 15.73
C GLN A 130 -12.08 -1.33 17.14
N PRO A 131 -13.07 -1.62 18.01
CA PRO A 131 -12.79 -2.13 19.35
C PRO A 131 -11.90 -3.39 19.37
N GLU A 132 -12.05 -4.24 18.36
CA GLU A 132 -11.25 -5.47 18.20
C GLU A 132 -9.80 -5.22 17.81
N ASP A 133 -9.47 -4.02 17.31
CA ASP A 133 -8.08 -3.66 16.94
C ASP A 133 -7.19 -3.45 18.18
N ASP A 134 -7.77 -3.17 19.36
CA ASP A 134 -7.06 -2.81 20.61
C ASP A 134 -5.95 -1.78 20.34
N TRP A 135 -6.28 -0.78 19.52
CA TRP A 135 -5.32 0.15 18.94
C TRP A 135 -4.92 1.26 19.90
N ASN A 136 -3.62 1.36 20.19
CA ASN A 136 -3.03 2.39 21.04
C ASN A 136 -2.05 3.31 20.28
N GLY A 137 -2.00 3.19 18.95
CA GLY A 137 -1.12 4.00 18.11
C GLY A 137 -1.75 5.28 17.61
N LEU A 138 -1.19 5.82 16.52
CA LEU A 138 -1.65 7.07 15.91
C LEU A 138 -3.07 6.93 15.36
N THR A 139 -3.92 7.93 15.64
CA THR A 139 -5.33 7.93 15.22
C THR A 139 -5.64 9.16 14.38
N GLY A 140 -6.36 8.97 13.30
CA GLY A 140 -6.77 10.00 12.35
C GLY A 140 -6.35 9.70 10.92
N PHE A 141 -6.73 10.59 10.01
CA PHE A 141 -6.27 10.50 8.64
C PHE A 141 -4.77 10.81 8.56
N ILE A 142 -4.05 10.04 7.75
CA ILE A 142 -2.59 10.14 7.69
C ILE A 142 -2.08 11.56 7.38
N HIS A 143 -2.79 12.31 6.57
CA HIS A 143 -2.44 13.70 6.27
C HIS A 143 -2.60 14.66 7.48
N ASN A 144 -3.44 14.32 8.44
CA ASN A 144 -3.57 15.11 9.69
C ASN A 144 -2.57 14.67 10.77
N VAL A 145 -2.09 13.43 10.66
CA VAL A 145 -1.11 12.87 11.61
C VAL A 145 0.30 13.33 11.29
N LEU A 146 0.59 13.54 10.01
CA LEU A 146 1.90 13.96 9.52
C LEU A 146 2.17 15.45 9.76
N PHE A 147 1.15 16.28 9.88
CA PHE A 147 1.21 17.74 10.09
C PHE A 147 0.69 18.14 11.44
#